data_b23195fd3185e5706a44f1e902585262
#
_entry.id   b23195fd3185e5706a44f1e902585262
#
_cell.length_a   1.000
_cell.length_b   1.000
_cell.length_c   1.000
_cell.angle_alpha   90.00
_cell.angle_beta   90.00
_cell.angle_gamma   90.00
#
_symmetry.space_group_name_H-M   'P 1'
#
loop_
_entity.id
_entity.type
_entity.pdbx_description
1 polymer ?
#
loop_
_entity_poly.entity_id
_entity_poly.type
_entity_poly.pdbx_seq_one_letter_code
_entity_poly.pdbx_strand_id
1 'polypeptide(L)'
;MQVQRKTLTQLSIPICFETLFYMLSGMVDTLMLSSVSDQAVGAVGTANTYISVFIIMFGVISSGMVAVMTQNIGAGKPGIAYQARQLGLIFNAVIGVLMSVFLAVFSGNILKMVSIAPALFDSANTYLRIVGGACFLNALIPIFSSYLRVFGYTKQSLWASIIGNVINFILNAVFLFVMHWGVMGVATATVISRIINLIIVATMGAVLIKAKDSPERIAPGKILGQIIKIGFPSACETALYNIAMTLVVRFMNQMDADGMNVTARSYATQIANFSYCIGAALAQANAILTGWHIGAKEYDECDKGTRKAAIYGVITASCLSITFALLGNYIVRIFTNDVQMINLVTKLLAIDVVLELGRVTNLVYGQALKTSGDAVFPVVMGAVFMYLAAVGGTYFFGLHLGLLAVGAYIGLASDECIRAVGMVLRWKSGKWKNKGLVD
;
A
#
# COMPACT_ATOMS: atom_id res chain seq x y z
N MET A 1 19.05 -8.87 23.42
CA MET A 1 18.64 -7.49 23.02
C MET A 1 17.18 -7.31 23.43
N GLN A 2 16.90 -6.44 24.42
CA GLN A 2 15.50 -6.13 24.77
C GLN A 2 14.95 -5.18 23.71
N VAL A 3 13.95 -5.64 22.94
CA VAL A 3 13.21 -4.78 22.00
C VAL A 3 12.38 -3.81 22.84
N GLN A 4 12.58 -2.51 22.67
CA GLN A 4 11.75 -1.50 23.34
C GLN A 4 10.32 -1.61 22.79
N ARG A 5 9.42 -2.27 23.54
CA ARG A 5 8.01 -2.36 23.16
C ARG A 5 7.42 -0.95 23.09
N LYS A 6 6.99 -0.55 21.91
CA LYS A 6 6.38 0.76 21.66
C LYS A 6 4.86 0.66 21.71
N THR A 7 4.22 1.77 22.01
CA THR A 7 2.76 1.87 21.98
C THR A 7 2.24 1.99 20.55
N LEU A 8 0.94 1.73 20.36
CA LEU A 8 0.27 1.88 19.05
C LEU A 8 0.52 3.26 18.42
N THR A 9 0.36 4.33 19.20
CA THR A 9 0.55 5.71 18.72
C THR A 9 2.01 6.01 18.34
N GLN A 10 2.97 5.49 19.10
CA GLN A 10 4.39 5.65 18.80
C GLN A 10 4.81 4.97 17.49
N LEU A 11 4.11 3.90 17.11
CA LEU A 11 4.34 3.21 15.83
C LEU A 11 3.51 3.85 14.71
N SER A 12 2.22 4.11 14.94
CA SER A 12 1.30 4.54 13.88
C SER A 12 1.57 5.96 13.38
N ILE A 13 1.92 6.91 14.25
CA ILE A 13 2.15 8.30 13.85
C ILE A 13 3.28 8.42 12.82
N PRO A 14 4.49 7.86 13.03
CA PRO A 14 5.53 7.92 12.02
C PRO A 14 5.15 7.20 10.71
N ILE A 15 4.45 6.06 10.79
CA ILE A 15 3.99 5.31 9.61
C ILE A 15 2.94 6.13 8.84
N CYS A 16 2.05 6.82 9.52
CA CYS A 16 1.06 7.70 8.91
C CYS A 16 1.74 8.85 8.14
N PHE A 17 2.66 9.55 8.77
CA PHE A 17 3.42 10.61 8.10
C PHE A 17 4.24 10.08 6.92
N GLU A 18 4.88 8.91 7.05
CA GLU A 18 5.62 8.28 5.95
C GLU A 18 4.71 8.00 4.74
N THR A 19 3.51 7.49 4.97
CA THR A 19 2.53 7.21 3.92
C THR A 19 2.01 8.50 3.28
N LEU A 20 1.71 9.53 4.09
CA LEU A 20 1.28 10.84 3.60
C LEU A 20 2.37 11.52 2.77
N PHE A 21 3.62 11.52 3.24
CA PHE A 21 4.74 12.10 2.47
C PHE A 21 4.97 11.36 1.15
N TYR A 22 4.82 10.03 1.14
CA TYR A 22 4.90 9.26 -0.09
C TYR A 22 3.83 9.66 -1.12
N MET A 23 2.58 9.84 -0.67
CA MET A 23 1.48 10.29 -1.53
C MET A 23 1.71 11.71 -2.04
N LEU A 24 2.07 12.63 -1.15
CA LEU A 24 2.36 14.03 -1.53
C LEU A 24 3.52 14.12 -2.51
N SER A 25 4.58 13.32 -2.35
CA SER A 25 5.70 13.26 -3.28
C SER A 25 5.24 12.85 -4.68
N GLY A 26 4.39 11.84 -4.81
CA GLY A 26 3.84 11.44 -6.10
C GLY A 26 2.99 12.54 -6.78
N MET A 27 2.23 13.30 -5.98
CA MET A 27 1.47 14.45 -6.50
C MET A 27 2.40 15.57 -6.98
N VAL A 28 3.44 15.89 -6.21
CA VAL A 28 4.44 16.91 -6.56
C VAL A 28 5.19 16.50 -7.83
N ASP A 29 5.62 15.24 -7.94
CA ASP A 29 6.28 14.74 -9.16
C ASP A 29 5.40 14.92 -10.39
N THR A 30 4.11 14.62 -10.27
CA THR A 30 3.13 14.81 -11.35
C THR A 30 2.96 16.29 -11.72
N LEU A 31 2.86 17.18 -10.72
CA LEU A 31 2.76 18.62 -10.93
C LEU A 31 4.02 19.20 -11.58
N MET A 32 5.20 18.76 -11.17
CA MET A 32 6.46 19.19 -11.81
C MET A 32 6.55 18.71 -13.25
N LEU A 33 6.09 17.49 -13.53
CA LEU A 33 6.10 16.94 -14.88
C LEU A 33 5.05 17.61 -15.78
N SER A 34 3.89 18.00 -15.26
CA SER A 34 2.85 18.72 -16.02
C SER A 34 3.31 20.09 -16.49
N SER A 35 4.26 20.71 -15.78
CA SER A 35 4.88 21.97 -16.24
C SER A 35 5.75 21.80 -17.49
N VAL A 36 6.14 20.57 -17.83
CA VAL A 36 6.89 20.26 -19.06
C VAL A 36 5.93 19.96 -20.22
N SER A 37 5.05 18.99 -20.04
CA SER A 37 3.95 18.69 -20.99
C SER A 37 2.94 17.70 -20.40
N ASP A 38 1.68 17.79 -20.83
CA ASP A 38 0.64 16.81 -20.50
C ASP A 38 0.97 15.42 -21.05
N GLN A 39 1.64 15.36 -22.22
CA GLN A 39 2.11 14.11 -22.81
C GLN A 39 3.13 13.41 -21.92
N ALA A 40 4.04 14.16 -21.26
CA ALA A 40 5.00 13.59 -20.33
C ALA A 40 4.30 12.95 -19.13
N VAL A 41 3.26 13.59 -18.59
CA VAL A 41 2.45 13.03 -17.48
C VAL A 41 1.76 11.72 -17.91
N GLY A 42 1.14 11.71 -19.08
CA GLY A 42 0.49 10.51 -19.64
C GLY A 42 1.48 9.36 -19.86
N ALA A 43 2.67 9.66 -20.38
CA ALA A 43 3.72 8.70 -20.64
C ALA A 43 4.23 8.06 -19.33
N VAL A 44 4.55 8.88 -18.31
CA VAL A 44 5.03 8.42 -16.99
C VAL A 44 3.92 7.65 -16.25
N GLY A 45 2.68 8.12 -16.31
CA GLY A 45 1.53 7.43 -15.70
C GLY A 45 1.34 6.03 -16.28
N THR A 46 1.43 5.90 -17.61
CA THR A 46 1.37 4.60 -18.30
C THR A 46 2.52 3.68 -17.87
N ALA A 47 3.75 4.16 -17.88
CA ALA A 47 4.91 3.38 -17.46
C ALA A 47 4.81 2.91 -16.00
N ASN A 48 4.35 3.78 -15.09
CA ASN A 48 4.14 3.43 -13.68
C ASN A 48 3.07 2.35 -13.47
N THR A 49 2.06 2.27 -14.33
CA THR A 49 1.05 1.19 -14.28
C THR A 49 1.71 -0.16 -14.45
N TYR A 50 2.65 -0.31 -15.38
CA TYR A 50 3.36 -1.59 -15.58
C TYR A 50 4.37 -1.88 -14.47
N ILE A 51 5.09 -0.88 -13.98
CA ILE A 51 6.00 -1.04 -12.84
C ILE A 51 5.22 -1.52 -11.60
N SER A 52 4.02 -1.01 -11.34
CA SER A 52 3.23 -1.38 -10.17
C SER A 52 2.76 -2.84 -10.17
N VAL A 53 2.58 -3.46 -11.35
CA VAL A 53 2.27 -4.89 -11.43
C VAL A 53 3.39 -5.73 -10.80
N PHE A 54 4.65 -5.38 -11.04
CA PHE A 54 5.81 -6.09 -10.47
C PHE A 54 5.99 -5.79 -8.97
N ILE A 55 5.62 -4.58 -8.50
CA ILE A 55 5.66 -4.24 -7.07
C ILE A 55 4.77 -5.17 -6.25
N ILE A 56 3.63 -5.64 -6.78
CA ILE A 56 2.76 -6.61 -6.10
C ILE A 56 3.53 -7.91 -5.82
N MET A 57 4.37 -8.37 -6.74
CA MET A 57 5.16 -9.59 -6.56
C MET A 57 6.17 -9.45 -5.40
N PHE A 58 6.78 -8.27 -5.23
CA PHE A 58 7.68 -7.99 -4.10
C PHE A 58 6.95 -7.97 -2.76
N GLY A 59 5.66 -7.62 -2.77
CA GLY A 59 4.78 -7.64 -1.60
C GLY A 59 4.61 -9.02 -0.97
N VAL A 60 4.73 -10.12 -1.77
CA VAL A 60 4.66 -11.50 -1.27
C VAL A 60 5.66 -11.71 -0.12
N ILE A 61 6.92 -11.39 -0.40
CA ILE A 61 8.00 -11.59 0.59
C ILE A 61 7.90 -10.58 1.72
N SER A 62 7.64 -9.32 1.40
CA SER A 62 7.62 -8.24 2.42
C SER A 62 6.54 -8.46 3.47
N SER A 63 5.32 -8.85 3.08
CA SER A 63 4.21 -9.06 4.03
C SER A 63 4.42 -10.31 4.90
N GLY A 64 4.83 -11.42 4.30
CA GLY A 64 5.13 -12.65 5.05
C GLY A 64 6.31 -12.49 6.01
N MET A 65 7.34 -11.77 5.56
CA MET A 65 8.54 -11.49 6.37
C MET A 65 8.20 -10.68 7.63
N VAL A 66 7.31 -9.67 7.54
CA VAL A 66 6.88 -8.88 8.70
C VAL A 66 6.26 -9.77 9.77
N ALA A 67 5.38 -10.70 9.40
CA ALA A 67 4.74 -11.61 10.34
C ALA A 67 5.77 -12.54 11.02
N VAL A 68 6.68 -13.12 10.23
CA VAL A 68 7.74 -14.00 10.77
C VAL A 68 8.67 -13.23 11.70
N MET A 69 9.11 -12.03 11.31
CA MET A 69 10.02 -11.22 12.12
C MET A 69 9.36 -10.79 13.44
N THR A 70 8.14 -10.24 13.37
CA THR A 70 7.46 -9.70 14.57
C THR A 70 7.17 -10.79 15.61
N GLN A 71 6.70 -11.97 15.17
CA GLN A 71 6.47 -13.09 16.09
C GLN A 71 7.76 -13.62 16.71
N ASN A 72 8.84 -13.75 15.94
CA ASN A 72 10.12 -14.19 16.50
C ASN A 72 10.74 -13.14 17.44
N ILE A 73 10.57 -11.86 17.16
CA ILE A 73 10.98 -10.78 18.07
C ILE A 73 10.19 -10.87 19.38
N GLY A 74 8.86 -11.06 19.29
CA GLY A 74 8.01 -11.25 20.47
C GLY A 74 8.38 -12.47 21.31
N ALA A 75 8.83 -13.55 20.68
CA ALA A 75 9.31 -14.77 21.33
C ALA A 75 10.74 -14.65 21.88
N GLY A 76 11.38 -13.47 21.79
CA GLY A 76 12.76 -13.30 22.25
C GLY A 76 13.82 -13.93 21.34
N LYS A 77 13.50 -14.22 20.08
CA LYS A 77 14.38 -14.87 19.10
C LYS A 77 14.78 -13.90 17.96
N PRO A 78 15.46 -12.77 18.23
CA PRO A 78 15.77 -11.76 17.22
C PRO A 78 16.72 -12.27 16.12
N GLY A 79 17.53 -13.30 16.40
CA GLY A 79 18.39 -13.94 15.41
C GLY A 79 17.62 -14.57 14.26
N ILE A 80 16.45 -15.16 14.52
CA ILE A 80 15.56 -15.70 13.47
C ILE A 80 14.93 -14.55 12.65
N ALA A 81 14.57 -13.44 13.29
CA ALA A 81 14.08 -12.25 12.58
C ALA A 81 15.14 -11.68 11.64
N TYR A 82 16.41 -11.65 12.05
CA TYR A 82 17.53 -11.28 11.17
C TYR A 82 17.69 -12.25 10.01
N GLN A 83 17.59 -13.56 10.25
CA GLN A 83 17.66 -14.58 9.22
C GLN A 83 16.49 -14.44 8.21
N ALA A 84 15.27 -14.18 8.70
CA ALA A 84 14.10 -13.92 7.84
C ALA A 84 14.32 -12.70 6.93
N ARG A 85 14.92 -11.59 7.47
CA ARG A 85 15.31 -10.44 6.68
C ARG A 85 16.31 -10.81 5.59
N GLN A 86 17.36 -11.59 5.91
CA GLN A 86 18.36 -11.97 4.92
C GLN A 86 17.76 -12.81 3.79
N LEU A 87 16.92 -13.78 4.12
CA LEU A 87 16.24 -14.61 3.10
C LEU A 87 15.31 -13.75 2.25
N GLY A 88 14.52 -12.85 2.87
CA GLY A 88 13.66 -11.92 2.15
C GLY A 88 14.47 -11.00 1.22
N LEU A 89 15.63 -10.52 1.68
CA LEU A 89 16.52 -9.68 0.90
C LEU A 89 17.06 -10.41 -0.33
N ILE A 90 17.58 -11.63 -0.14
CA ILE A 90 18.12 -12.43 -1.24
C ILE A 90 17.03 -12.74 -2.27
N PHE A 91 15.85 -13.15 -1.81
CA PHE A 91 14.75 -13.51 -2.70
C PHE A 91 14.24 -12.29 -3.50
N ASN A 92 14.00 -11.18 -2.81
CA ASN A 92 13.56 -9.94 -3.48
C ASN A 92 14.67 -9.32 -4.35
N ALA A 93 15.96 -9.49 -4.00
CA ALA A 93 17.06 -9.04 -4.83
C ALA A 93 17.08 -9.83 -6.16
N VAL A 94 17.00 -11.15 -6.09
CA VAL A 94 16.99 -12.00 -7.29
C VAL A 94 15.80 -11.68 -8.20
N ILE A 95 14.58 -11.69 -7.65
CA ILE A 95 13.39 -11.35 -8.45
C ILE A 95 13.45 -9.89 -8.92
N GLY A 96 13.86 -8.96 -8.06
CA GLY A 96 13.98 -7.55 -8.40
C GLY A 96 14.95 -7.30 -9.55
N VAL A 97 16.12 -7.94 -9.55
CA VAL A 97 17.09 -7.83 -10.65
C VAL A 97 16.55 -8.46 -11.93
N LEU A 98 15.95 -9.66 -11.86
CA LEU A 98 15.34 -10.31 -13.02
C LEU A 98 14.26 -9.42 -13.65
N MET A 99 13.38 -8.84 -12.83
CA MET A 99 12.32 -7.94 -13.31
C MET A 99 12.90 -6.63 -13.84
N SER A 100 13.96 -6.09 -13.23
CA SER A 100 14.65 -4.90 -13.72
C SER A 100 15.23 -5.12 -15.11
N VAL A 101 15.94 -6.24 -15.31
CA VAL A 101 16.48 -6.61 -16.63
C VAL A 101 15.36 -6.81 -17.65
N PHE A 102 14.30 -7.50 -17.25
CA PHE A 102 13.13 -7.72 -18.10
C PHE A 102 12.50 -6.39 -18.55
N LEU A 103 12.23 -5.48 -17.62
CA LEU A 103 11.65 -4.17 -17.93
C LEU A 103 12.59 -3.29 -18.76
N ALA A 104 13.90 -3.32 -18.49
CA ALA A 104 14.87 -2.54 -19.26
C ALA A 104 14.99 -3.03 -20.71
N VAL A 105 15.01 -4.36 -20.91
CA VAL A 105 15.21 -4.95 -22.25
C VAL A 105 13.93 -4.93 -23.08
N PHE A 106 12.78 -5.27 -22.45
CA PHE A 106 11.51 -5.45 -23.15
C PHE A 106 10.56 -4.24 -23.05
N SER A 107 11.01 -3.08 -22.53
CA SER A 107 10.18 -1.88 -22.35
C SER A 107 9.42 -1.50 -23.63
N GLY A 108 10.10 -1.41 -24.75
CA GLY A 108 9.48 -1.06 -26.04
C GLY A 108 8.48 -2.10 -26.53
N ASN A 109 8.75 -3.41 -26.29
CA ASN A 109 7.85 -4.48 -26.67
C ASN A 109 6.56 -4.45 -25.82
N ILE A 110 6.69 -4.22 -24.52
CA ILE A 110 5.57 -4.08 -23.58
C ILE A 110 4.67 -2.92 -24.04
N LEU A 111 5.25 -1.75 -24.32
CA LEU A 111 4.50 -0.59 -24.73
C LEU A 111 3.82 -0.77 -26.11
N LYS A 112 4.44 -1.45 -27.05
CA LYS A 112 3.82 -1.82 -28.34
C LYS A 112 2.67 -2.79 -28.15
N MET A 113 2.83 -3.80 -27.27
CA MET A 113 1.78 -4.80 -27.01
C MET A 113 0.50 -4.20 -26.44
N VAL A 114 0.62 -3.08 -25.71
CA VAL A 114 -0.53 -2.35 -25.16
C VAL A 114 -1.00 -1.20 -26.04
N SER A 115 -0.45 -1.09 -27.24
CA SER A 115 -0.86 -0.08 -28.24
C SER A 115 -0.84 1.35 -27.70
N ILE A 116 0.25 1.72 -26.97
CA ILE A 116 0.41 3.08 -26.47
C ILE A 116 0.40 4.10 -27.63
N ALA A 117 -0.19 5.27 -27.40
CA ALA A 117 -0.22 6.33 -28.40
C ALA A 117 1.22 6.69 -28.86
N PRO A 118 1.47 6.82 -30.20
CA PRO A 118 2.80 7.09 -30.72
C PRO A 118 3.48 8.31 -30.10
N ALA A 119 2.71 9.36 -29.79
CA ALA A 119 3.20 10.58 -29.15
C ALA A 119 3.75 10.38 -27.73
N LEU A 120 3.34 9.31 -27.04
CA LEU A 120 3.77 8.99 -25.68
C LEU A 120 4.90 7.96 -25.65
N PHE A 121 5.14 7.26 -26.76
CA PHE A 121 5.99 6.07 -26.79
C PHE A 121 7.41 6.33 -26.31
N ASP A 122 8.09 7.33 -26.85
CA ASP A 122 9.50 7.60 -26.56
C ASP A 122 9.71 7.99 -25.09
N SER A 123 8.84 8.86 -24.58
CA SER A 123 8.88 9.29 -23.18
C SER A 123 8.56 8.12 -22.22
N ALA A 124 7.52 7.32 -22.52
CA ALA A 124 7.18 6.16 -21.71
C ALA A 124 8.26 5.08 -21.74
N ASN A 125 8.88 4.83 -22.91
CA ASN A 125 9.96 3.87 -23.09
C ASN A 125 11.22 4.31 -22.32
N THR A 126 11.57 5.58 -22.40
CA THR A 126 12.70 6.14 -21.63
C THR A 126 12.48 5.97 -20.14
N TYR A 127 11.29 6.33 -19.63
CA TYR A 127 10.97 6.20 -18.22
C TYR A 127 10.95 4.73 -17.78
N LEU A 128 10.31 3.86 -18.55
CA LEU A 128 10.21 2.42 -18.24
C LEU A 128 11.57 1.74 -18.26
N ARG A 129 12.48 2.13 -19.18
CA ARG A 129 13.86 1.61 -19.21
C ARG A 129 14.67 2.05 -17.99
N ILE A 130 14.59 3.30 -17.58
CA ILE A 130 15.39 3.85 -16.47
C ILE A 130 14.79 3.39 -15.13
N VAL A 131 13.52 3.71 -14.84
CA VAL A 131 12.90 3.41 -13.54
C VAL A 131 12.53 1.93 -13.43
N GLY A 132 12.05 1.31 -14.51
CA GLY A 132 11.81 -0.13 -14.57
C GLY A 132 13.10 -0.92 -14.50
N GLY A 133 14.19 -0.46 -15.16
CA GLY A 133 15.53 -1.05 -15.04
C GLY A 133 16.13 -0.97 -13.63
N ALA A 134 15.63 -0.05 -12.80
CA ALA A 134 15.98 0.07 -11.38
C ALA A 134 14.90 -0.47 -10.44
N CYS A 135 13.97 -1.31 -10.94
CA CYS A 135 12.83 -1.83 -10.17
C CYS A 135 13.25 -2.64 -8.94
N PHE A 136 14.45 -3.24 -8.94
CA PHE A 136 15.03 -3.91 -7.77
C PHE A 136 15.09 -3.03 -6.53
N LEU A 137 15.19 -1.70 -6.67
CA LEU A 137 15.14 -0.76 -5.55
C LEU A 137 13.77 -0.81 -4.85
N ASN A 138 12.68 -0.95 -5.62
CA ASN A 138 11.33 -1.14 -5.07
C ASN A 138 11.16 -2.48 -4.35
N ALA A 139 11.98 -3.48 -4.67
CA ALA A 139 11.98 -4.76 -3.99
C ALA A 139 12.77 -4.70 -2.66
N LEU A 140 13.87 -3.94 -2.60
CA LEU A 140 14.80 -3.92 -1.47
C LEU A 140 14.42 -2.91 -0.38
N ILE A 141 14.01 -1.69 -0.76
CA ILE A 141 13.68 -0.63 0.20
C ILE A 141 12.63 -1.10 1.22
N PRO A 142 11.49 -1.73 0.83
CA PRO A 142 10.49 -2.21 1.79
C PRO A 142 11.02 -3.26 2.77
N ILE A 143 11.99 -4.08 2.37
CA ILE A 143 12.62 -5.08 3.26
C ILE A 143 13.33 -4.39 4.43
N PHE A 144 14.18 -3.39 4.12
CA PHE A 144 14.92 -2.66 5.15
C PHE A 144 14.01 -1.75 5.98
N SER A 145 13.05 -1.06 5.37
CA SER A 145 12.07 -0.24 6.08
C SER A 145 11.21 -1.07 7.04
N SER A 146 10.72 -2.22 6.57
CA SER A 146 9.98 -3.15 7.44
C SER A 146 10.84 -3.70 8.57
N TYR A 147 12.12 -4.01 8.30
CA TYR A 147 13.06 -4.44 9.32
C TYR A 147 13.26 -3.40 10.43
N LEU A 148 13.41 -2.11 10.07
CA LEU A 148 13.45 -1.03 11.04
C LEU A 148 12.15 -0.93 11.85
N ARG A 149 11.00 -0.97 11.17
CA ARG A 149 9.68 -0.83 11.81
C ARG A 149 9.37 -1.96 12.79
N VAL A 150 9.68 -3.21 12.45
CA VAL A 150 9.41 -4.37 13.34
C VAL A 150 10.27 -4.38 14.59
N PHE A 151 11.42 -3.70 14.58
CA PHE A 151 12.23 -3.45 15.77
C PHE A 151 11.87 -2.15 16.51
N GLY A 152 10.80 -1.45 16.07
CA GLY A 152 10.30 -0.22 16.69
C GLY A 152 10.97 1.07 16.21
N TYR A 153 11.86 1.02 15.23
CA TYR A 153 12.55 2.19 14.66
C TYR A 153 11.72 2.87 13.54
N THR A 154 10.43 3.12 13.80
CA THR A 154 9.51 3.72 12.82
C THR A 154 9.87 5.17 12.47
N LYS A 155 10.39 5.96 13.44
CA LYS A 155 10.87 7.32 13.18
C LYS A 155 12.04 7.35 12.21
N GLN A 156 12.95 6.38 12.29
CA GLN A 156 14.11 6.28 11.40
C GLN A 156 13.68 5.93 9.97
N SER A 157 12.71 5.03 9.82
CA SER A 157 12.10 4.74 8.50
C SER A 157 11.45 6.00 7.91
N LEU A 158 10.71 6.76 8.71
CA LEU A 158 10.12 8.03 8.30
C LEU A 158 11.18 9.04 7.83
N TRP A 159 12.24 9.27 8.61
CA TRP A 159 13.30 10.22 8.23
C TRP A 159 14.01 9.81 6.94
N ALA A 160 14.28 8.51 6.76
CA ALA A 160 14.86 8.02 5.52
C ALA A 160 13.96 8.30 4.31
N SER A 161 12.64 8.10 4.47
CA SER A 161 11.65 8.41 3.42
C SER A 161 11.57 9.92 3.13
N ILE A 162 11.54 10.77 4.16
CA ILE A 162 11.54 12.24 3.99
C ILE A 162 12.79 12.69 3.24
N ILE A 163 13.97 12.25 3.66
CA ILE A 163 15.24 12.62 3.00
C ILE A 163 15.22 12.16 1.53
N GLY A 164 14.79 10.93 1.26
CA GLY A 164 14.68 10.43 -0.11
C GLY A 164 13.74 11.27 -0.98
N ASN A 165 12.56 11.65 -0.45
CA ASN A 165 11.58 12.46 -1.17
C ASN A 165 12.06 13.90 -1.37
N VAL A 166 12.72 14.52 -0.38
CA VAL A 166 13.31 15.86 -0.54
C VAL A 166 14.41 15.87 -1.60
N ILE A 167 15.26 14.86 -1.60
CA ILE A 167 16.30 14.71 -2.64
C ILE A 167 15.66 14.51 -4.02
N ASN A 168 14.62 13.69 -4.11
CA ASN A 168 13.86 13.50 -5.36
C ASN A 168 13.30 14.82 -5.87
N PHE A 169 12.66 15.61 -5.01
CA PHE A 169 12.12 16.93 -5.36
C PHE A 169 13.22 17.89 -5.87
N ILE A 170 14.35 17.98 -5.16
CA ILE A 170 15.48 18.85 -5.55
C ILE A 170 16.05 18.41 -6.90
N LEU A 171 16.28 17.09 -7.08
CA LEU A 171 16.81 16.56 -8.34
C LEU A 171 15.84 16.75 -9.50
N ASN A 172 14.54 16.56 -9.27
CA ASN A 172 13.51 16.86 -10.26
C ASN A 172 13.57 18.34 -10.68
N ALA A 173 13.65 19.25 -9.71
CA ALA A 173 13.75 20.69 -10.01
C ALA A 173 14.99 21.01 -10.86
N VAL A 174 16.16 20.47 -10.49
CA VAL A 174 17.40 20.67 -11.23
C VAL A 174 17.33 20.07 -12.64
N PHE A 175 16.90 18.83 -12.76
CA PHE A 175 16.90 18.13 -14.05
C PHE A 175 15.81 18.62 -15.00
N LEU A 176 14.65 19.08 -14.48
CA LEU A 176 13.58 19.63 -15.32
C LEU A 176 13.83 21.07 -15.71
N PHE A 177 14.14 21.95 -14.73
CA PHE A 177 14.14 23.40 -14.95
C PHE A 177 15.52 23.99 -15.26
N VAL A 178 16.61 23.34 -14.82
CA VAL A 178 17.97 23.81 -15.10
C VAL A 178 18.60 23.06 -16.27
N MET A 179 18.49 21.73 -16.24
CA MET A 179 19.12 20.88 -17.28
C MET A 179 18.20 20.59 -18.48
N HIS A 180 16.90 20.82 -18.34
CA HIS A 180 15.89 20.57 -19.37
C HIS A 180 15.86 19.13 -19.90
N TRP A 181 16.11 18.14 -19.04
CA TRP A 181 16.15 16.71 -19.42
C TRP A 181 14.77 16.07 -19.55
N GLY A 182 13.67 16.80 -19.27
CA GLY A 182 12.32 16.30 -19.43
C GLY A 182 12.07 14.99 -18.64
N VAL A 183 11.40 14.02 -19.26
CA VAL A 183 11.07 12.73 -18.66
C VAL A 183 12.30 11.94 -18.22
N MET A 184 13.42 12.01 -18.96
CA MET A 184 14.67 11.38 -18.58
C MET A 184 15.21 11.94 -17.25
N GLY A 185 15.07 13.24 -17.04
CA GLY A 185 15.45 13.90 -15.79
C GLY A 185 14.68 13.38 -14.60
N VAL A 186 13.35 13.30 -14.70
CA VAL A 186 12.48 12.77 -13.63
C VAL A 186 12.78 11.29 -13.34
N ALA A 187 12.98 10.49 -14.39
CA ALA A 187 13.35 9.08 -14.24
C ALA A 187 14.68 8.92 -13.48
N THR A 188 15.69 9.72 -13.86
CA THR A 188 17.03 9.70 -13.24
C THR A 188 16.96 10.18 -11.78
N ALA A 189 16.23 11.27 -11.51
CA ALA A 189 16.01 11.77 -10.14
C ALA A 189 15.35 10.72 -9.25
N THR A 190 14.35 10.02 -9.77
CA THR A 190 13.66 8.93 -9.07
C THR A 190 14.62 7.79 -8.71
N VAL A 191 15.49 7.38 -9.62
CA VAL A 191 16.44 6.29 -9.36
C VAL A 191 17.50 6.72 -8.35
N ILE A 192 18.09 7.92 -8.50
CA ILE A 192 19.10 8.43 -7.56
C ILE A 192 18.52 8.54 -6.15
N SER A 193 17.35 9.14 -6.00
CA SER A 193 16.71 9.31 -4.69
C SER A 193 16.36 7.97 -4.02
N ARG A 194 15.95 6.96 -4.79
CA ARG A 194 15.73 5.60 -4.29
C ARG A 194 17.02 4.90 -3.86
N ILE A 195 18.12 5.08 -4.60
CA ILE A 195 19.43 4.55 -4.20
C ILE A 195 19.83 5.17 -2.86
N ILE A 196 19.73 6.48 -2.72
CA ILE A 196 20.06 7.18 -1.47
C ILE A 196 19.15 6.69 -0.31
N ASN A 197 17.85 6.56 -0.55
CA ASN A 197 16.92 6.01 0.44
C ASN A 197 17.33 4.59 0.86
N LEU A 198 17.63 3.71 -0.10
CA LEU A 198 18.10 2.35 0.19
C LEU A 198 19.38 2.35 1.06
N ILE A 199 20.35 3.18 0.73
CA ILE A 199 21.58 3.30 1.51
C ILE A 199 21.28 3.76 2.93
N ILE A 200 20.41 4.75 3.12
CA ILE A 200 20.04 5.27 4.43
C ILE A 200 19.35 4.17 5.27
N VAL A 201 18.29 3.51 4.74
CA VAL A 201 17.56 2.49 5.50
C VAL A 201 18.41 1.25 5.78
N ALA A 202 19.30 0.87 4.87
CA ALA A 202 20.22 -0.25 5.05
C ALA A 202 21.27 0.04 6.13
N THR A 203 21.87 1.23 6.09
CA THR A 203 22.87 1.68 7.07
C THR A 203 22.25 1.82 8.45
N MET A 204 21.07 2.48 8.55
CA MET A 204 20.34 2.57 9.83
C MET A 204 20.00 1.18 10.39
N GLY A 205 19.55 0.26 9.55
CA GLY A 205 19.27 -1.12 9.96
C GLY A 205 20.51 -1.86 10.48
N ALA A 206 21.66 -1.65 9.84
CA ALA A 206 22.92 -2.29 10.24
C ALA A 206 23.49 -1.70 11.54
N VAL A 207 23.36 -0.39 11.75
CA VAL A 207 23.92 0.30 12.95
C VAL A 207 23.04 0.12 14.17
N LEU A 208 21.70 0.24 14.00
CA LEU A 208 20.76 0.27 15.12
C LEU A 208 20.35 -1.12 15.61
N ILE A 209 20.35 -2.12 14.73
CA ILE A 209 19.80 -3.44 15.04
C ILE A 209 20.91 -4.49 15.08
N LYS A 210 21.32 -4.86 16.30
CA LYS A 210 22.36 -5.88 16.56
C LYS A 210 21.82 -7.32 16.60
N ALA A 211 20.72 -7.62 15.90
CA ALA A 211 20.12 -8.95 15.89
C ALA A 211 20.98 -10.01 15.17
N LYS A 212 21.99 -9.58 14.41
CA LYS A 212 22.99 -10.44 13.79
C LYS A 212 23.76 -11.28 14.79
N ASP A 213 24.04 -10.69 15.97
CA ASP A 213 24.87 -11.30 17.00
C ASP A 213 24.09 -12.31 17.88
N SER A 214 22.78 -12.42 17.68
CA SER A 214 21.93 -13.37 18.41
C SER A 214 22.12 -14.77 17.84
N PRO A 215 22.22 -15.82 18.71
CA PRO A 215 22.62 -17.17 18.28
C PRO A 215 21.48 -17.97 17.63
N GLU A 216 20.21 -17.56 17.83
CA GLU A 216 19.07 -18.35 17.39
C GLU A 216 19.02 -18.43 15.87
N ARG A 217 18.93 -19.67 15.36
CA ARG A 217 18.80 -19.98 13.94
C ARG A 217 17.89 -21.19 13.76
N ILE A 218 17.16 -21.21 12.65
CA ILE A 218 16.39 -22.36 12.18
C ILE A 218 16.68 -22.63 10.70
N ALA A 219 16.23 -23.78 10.20
CA ALA A 219 16.44 -24.13 8.81
C ALA A 219 15.86 -23.05 7.85
N PRO A 220 16.64 -22.55 6.88
CA PRO A 220 16.20 -21.50 5.97
C PRO A 220 14.90 -21.84 5.23
N GLY A 221 14.71 -23.11 4.84
CA GLY A 221 13.50 -23.59 4.19
C GLY A 221 12.25 -23.45 5.09
N LYS A 222 12.36 -23.64 6.42
CA LYS A 222 11.25 -23.43 7.36
C LYS A 222 10.83 -21.95 7.38
N ILE A 223 11.81 -21.04 7.43
CA ILE A 223 11.53 -19.59 7.38
C ILE A 223 10.87 -19.18 6.06
N LEU A 224 11.43 -19.63 4.94
CA LEU A 224 10.90 -19.32 3.62
C LEU A 224 9.47 -19.86 3.46
N GLY A 225 9.22 -21.10 3.91
CA GLY A 225 7.88 -21.68 3.95
C GLY A 225 6.88 -20.83 4.76
N GLN A 226 7.29 -20.34 5.94
CA GLN A 226 6.47 -19.45 6.75
C GLN A 226 6.20 -18.11 6.06
N ILE A 227 7.21 -17.51 5.42
CA ILE A 227 7.07 -16.25 4.66
C ILE A 227 6.07 -16.43 3.52
N ILE A 228 6.22 -17.49 2.72
CA ILE A 228 5.35 -17.77 1.56
C ILE A 228 3.92 -18.09 2.01
N LYS A 229 3.75 -18.85 3.10
CA LYS A 229 2.42 -19.21 3.65
C LYS A 229 1.55 -17.98 3.96
N ILE A 230 2.14 -16.85 4.34
CA ILE A 230 1.43 -15.61 4.62
C ILE A 230 1.48 -14.67 3.42
N GLY A 231 2.64 -14.55 2.80
CA GLY A 231 2.87 -13.57 1.76
C GLY A 231 2.15 -13.90 0.46
N PHE A 232 2.14 -15.15 0.04
CA PHE A 232 1.49 -15.55 -1.22
C PHE A 232 -0.03 -15.28 -1.20
N PRO A 233 -0.80 -15.70 -0.17
CA PRO A 233 -2.21 -15.33 -0.09
C PRO A 233 -2.42 -13.80 -0.08
N SER A 234 -1.59 -13.04 0.64
CA SER A 234 -1.69 -11.58 0.71
C SER A 234 -1.47 -10.91 -0.65
N ALA A 235 -0.53 -11.42 -1.44
CA ALA A 235 -0.30 -10.91 -2.80
C ALA A 235 -1.44 -11.27 -3.75
N CYS A 236 -1.98 -12.49 -3.65
CA CYS A 236 -3.17 -12.89 -4.40
C CYS A 236 -4.35 -11.96 -4.10
N GLU A 237 -4.59 -11.61 -2.82
CA GLU A 237 -5.64 -10.64 -2.45
C GLU A 237 -5.42 -9.28 -3.11
N THR A 238 -4.18 -8.77 -3.11
CA THR A 238 -3.85 -7.50 -3.76
C THR A 238 -4.08 -7.55 -5.27
N ALA A 239 -3.69 -8.65 -5.92
CA ALA A 239 -3.94 -8.85 -7.35
C ALA A 239 -5.44 -8.90 -7.67
N LEU A 240 -6.20 -9.69 -6.91
CA LEU A 240 -7.66 -9.79 -7.04
C LEU A 240 -8.36 -8.46 -6.82
N TYR A 241 -7.89 -7.67 -5.83
CA TYR A 241 -8.38 -6.32 -5.58
C TYR A 241 -8.19 -5.40 -6.80
N ASN A 242 -6.99 -5.40 -7.41
CA ASN A 242 -6.74 -4.58 -8.60
C ASN A 242 -7.61 -4.99 -9.79
N ILE A 243 -7.83 -6.30 -9.99
CA ILE A 243 -8.74 -6.79 -11.03
C ILE A 243 -10.17 -6.34 -10.75
N ALA A 244 -10.65 -6.50 -9.51
CA ALA A 244 -12.00 -6.08 -9.11
C ALA A 244 -12.20 -4.57 -9.34
N MET A 245 -11.23 -3.73 -8.93
CA MET A 245 -11.30 -2.28 -9.14
C MET A 245 -11.27 -1.90 -10.63
N THR A 246 -10.54 -2.64 -11.45
CA THR A 246 -10.57 -2.45 -12.91
C THR A 246 -11.95 -2.76 -13.49
N LEU A 247 -12.62 -3.81 -13.00
CA LEU A 247 -14.00 -4.13 -13.42
C LEU A 247 -15.01 -3.07 -12.94
N VAL A 248 -14.86 -2.55 -11.72
CA VAL A 248 -15.67 -1.44 -11.22
C VAL A 248 -15.54 -0.22 -12.13
N VAL A 249 -14.30 0.17 -12.49
CA VAL A 249 -14.05 1.29 -13.40
C VAL A 249 -14.65 1.02 -14.79
N ARG A 250 -14.51 -0.22 -15.29
CA ARG A 250 -15.12 -0.62 -16.57
C ARG A 250 -16.64 -0.44 -16.57
N PHE A 251 -17.31 -0.86 -15.52
CA PHE A 251 -18.76 -0.66 -15.40
C PHE A 251 -19.12 0.82 -15.26
N MET A 252 -18.35 1.59 -14.52
CA MET A 252 -18.58 3.02 -14.39
C MET A 252 -18.41 3.77 -15.72
N ASN A 253 -17.47 3.36 -16.58
CA ASN A 253 -17.33 3.89 -17.93
C ASN A 253 -18.53 3.61 -18.85
N GLN A 254 -19.38 2.65 -18.50
CA GLN A 254 -20.62 2.34 -19.24
C GLN A 254 -21.82 3.14 -18.73
N MET A 255 -21.67 3.90 -17.64
CA MET A 255 -22.78 4.64 -17.02
C MET A 255 -23.13 5.94 -17.77
N ASP A 256 -22.13 6.58 -18.35
CA ASP A 256 -22.30 7.80 -19.15
C ASP A 256 -21.25 7.88 -20.27
N ALA A 257 -21.59 8.63 -21.32
CA ALA A 257 -20.69 8.85 -22.46
C ALA A 257 -19.62 9.92 -22.16
N ASP A 258 -19.90 10.82 -21.21
CA ASP A 258 -19.06 11.98 -20.88
C ASP A 258 -18.00 11.67 -19.82
N GLY A 259 -18.04 10.47 -19.23
CA GLY A 259 -17.08 10.03 -18.20
C GLY A 259 -17.22 10.75 -16.87
N MET A 260 -18.35 11.42 -16.61
CA MET A 260 -18.61 12.20 -15.40
C MET A 260 -18.54 11.34 -14.14
N ASN A 261 -19.11 10.13 -14.19
CA ASN A 261 -19.13 9.20 -13.05
C ASN A 261 -17.74 8.70 -12.66
N VAL A 262 -16.89 8.39 -13.64
CA VAL A 262 -15.50 7.94 -13.38
C VAL A 262 -14.65 9.10 -12.86
N THR A 263 -14.83 10.30 -13.40
CA THR A 263 -14.14 11.52 -12.95
C THR A 263 -14.54 11.86 -11.52
N ALA A 264 -15.84 11.82 -11.19
CA ALA A 264 -16.33 12.03 -9.83
C ALA A 264 -15.74 11.03 -8.84
N ARG A 265 -15.67 9.73 -9.22
CA ARG A 265 -14.99 8.71 -8.41
C ARG A 265 -13.50 9.05 -8.20
N SER A 266 -12.83 9.52 -9.24
CA SER A 266 -11.41 9.88 -9.14
C SER A 266 -11.17 10.99 -8.13
N TYR A 267 -11.96 12.05 -8.15
CA TYR A 267 -11.89 13.15 -7.17
C TYR A 267 -12.22 12.67 -5.76
N ALA A 268 -13.34 11.92 -5.59
CA ALA A 268 -13.72 11.37 -4.30
C ALA A 268 -12.62 10.45 -3.72
N THR A 269 -12.01 9.59 -4.54
CA THR A 269 -10.93 8.69 -4.12
C THR A 269 -9.68 9.47 -3.70
N GLN A 270 -9.31 10.54 -4.42
CA GLN A 270 -8.15 11.35 -4.04
C GLN A 270 -8.34 12.01 -2.66
N ILE A 271 -9.54 12.52 -2.37
CA ILE A 271 -9.87 13.09 -1.07
C ILE A 271 -9.91 12.00 0.01
N ALA A 272 -10.58 10.88 -0.25
CA ALA A 272 -10.70 9.74 0.67
C ALA A 272 -9.34 9.08 1.00
N ASN A 273 -8.36 9.16 0.13
CA ASN A 273 -7.03 8.60 0.36
C ASN A 273 -6.34 9.15 1.62
N PHE A 274 -6.63 10.39 2.03
CA PHE A 274 -6.11 10.94 3.30
C PHE A 274 -6.67 10.18 4.51
N SER A 275 -7.96 9.84 4.49
CA SER A 275 -8.60 9.02 5.52
C SER A 275 -8.06 7.59 5.52
N TYR A 276 -7.94 6.98 4.34
CA TYR A 276 -7.33 5.68 4.15
C TYR A 276 -5.92 5.57 4.72
N CYS A 277 -5.08 6.60 4.56
CA CYS A 277 -3.71 6.59 5.10
C CYS A 277 -3.66 6.40 6.60
N ILE A 278 -4.58 7.02 7.35
CA ILE A 278 -4.66 6.86 8.80
C ILE A 278 -5.02 5.43 9.16
N GLY A 279 -6.04 4.87 8.51
CA GLY A 279 -6.45 3.48 8.70
C GLY A 279 -5.34 2.48 8.38
N ALA A 280 -4.66 2.67 7.25
CA ALA A 280 -3.55 1.83 6.82
C ALA A 280 -2.35 1.89 7.77
N ALA A 281 -2.02 3.08 8.28
CA ALA A 281 -0.93 3.25 9.25
C ALA A 281 -1.23 2.57 10.59
N LEU A 282 -2.46 2.70 11.08
CA LEU A 282 -2.92 2.00 12.29
C LEU A 282 -2.93 0.49 12.10
N ALA A 283 -3.37 0.00 10.95
CA ALA A 283 -3.35 -1.42 10.63
C ALA A 283 -1.92 -1.98 10.60
N GLN A 284 -0.97 -1.26 9.99
CA GLN A 284 0.44 -1.65 9.97
C GLN A 284 1.07 -1.64 11.38
N ALA A 285 0.81 -0.59 12.16
CA ALA A 285 1.28 -0.50 13.55
C ALA A 285 0.71 -1.63 14.42
N ASN A 286 -0.59 -1.90 14.28
CA ASN A 286 -1.24 -3.00 14.98
C ASN A 286 -0.70 -4.37 14.55
N ALA A 287 -0.37 -4.57 13.28
CA ALA A 287 0.24 -5.81 12.80
C ALA A 287 1.58 -6.09 13.51
N ILE A 288 2.40 -5.07 13.72
CA ILE A 288 3.66 -5.20 14.47
C ILE A 288 3.39 -5.61 15.92
N LEU A 289 2.47 -4.93 16.61
CA LEU A 289 2.09 -5.25 18.00
C LEU A 289 1.48 -6.65 18.11
N THR A 290 0.58 -7.00 17.20
CA THR A 290 -0.01 -8.34 17.13
C THR A 290 1.06 -9.42 17.03
N GLY A 291 2.04 -9.24 16.14
CA GLY A 291 3.14 -10.18 16.01
C GLY A 291 3.98 -10.30 17.30
N TRP A 292 4.30 -9.18 17.95
CA TRP A 292 5.03 -9.20 19.23
C TRP A 292 4.25 -9.93 20.32
N HIS A 293 2.95 -9.65 20.48
CA HIS A 293 2.13 -10.31 21.51
C HIS A 293 1.92 -11.80 21.24
N ILE A 294 1.72 -12.19 19.98
CA ILE A 294 1.58 -13.60 19.61
C ILE A 294 2.89 -14.36 19.88
N GLY A 295 4.02 -13.78 19.48
CA GLY A 295 5.33 -14.37 19.76
C GLY A 295 5.60 -14.54 21.25
N ALA A 296 5.15 -13.60 22.08
CA ALA A 296 5.24 -13.65 23.53
C ALA A 296 4.14 -14.50 24.19
N LYS A 297 3.19 -15.06 23.42
CA LYS A 297 2.00 -15.79 23.90
C LYS A 297 1.05 -14.95 24.77
N GLU A 298 1.07 -13.62 24.58
CA GLU A 298 0.25 -12.64 25.31
C GLU A 298 -1.07 -12.39 24.55
N TYR A 299 -1.91 -13.43 24.42
CA TYR A 299 -3.10 -13.39 23.58
C TYR A 299 -4.17 -12.38 24.02
N ASP A 300 -4.32 -12.15 25.33
CA ASP A 300 -5.32 -11.22 25.86
C ASP A 300 -4.91 -9.76 25.59
N GLU A 301 -3.62 -9.44 25.72
CA GLU A 301 -3.11 -8.12 25.35
C GLU A 301 -3.15 -7.89 23.84
N CYS A 302 -2.95 -8.93 23.04
CA CYS A 302 -3.12 -8.92 21.60
C CYS A 302 -4.57 -8.56 21.20
N ASP A 303 -5.56 -9.21 21.83
CA ASP A 303 -6.98 -8.95 21.59
C ASP A 303 -7.37 -7.51 21.97
N LYS A 304 -7.02 -7.09 23.20
CA LYS A 304 -7.27 -5.72 23.67
C LYS A 304 -6.60 -4.68 22.77
N GLY A 305 -5.34 -4.92 22.38
CA GLY A 305 -4.56 -4.03 21.49
C GLY A 305 -5.21 -3.88 20.12
N THR A 306 -5.60 -4.99 19.49
CA THR A 306 -6.25 -4.98 18.17
C THR A 306 -7.61 -4.29 18.23
N ARG A 307 -8.43 -4.57 19.26
CA ARG A 307 -9.70 -3.87 19.47
C ARG A 307 -9.51 -2.36 19.65
N LYS A 308 -8.53 -1.96 20.45
CA LYS A 308 -8.19 -0.54 20.66
C LYS A 308 -7.73 0.13 19.37
N ALA A 309 -6.90 -0.55 18.58
CA ALA A 309 -6.45 -0.06 17.28
C ALA A 309 -7.63 0.13 16.30
N ALA A 310 -8.57 -0.82 16.25
CA ALA A 310 -9.75 -0.71 15.42
C ALA A 310 -10.66 0.46 15.85
N ILE A 311 -10.92 0.62 17.15
CA ILE A 311 -11.73 1.73 17.67
C ILE A 311 -11.08 3.08 17.35
N TYR A 312 -9.79 3.25 17.61
CA TYR A 312 -9.08 4.49 17.30
C TYR A 312 -9.05 4.77 15.80
N GLY A 313 -8.83 3.74 14.99
CA GLY A 313 -8.85 3.85 13.54
C GLY A 313 -10.21 4.28 13.01
N VAL A 314 -11.27 3.65 13.47
CA VAL A 314 -12.66 4.00 13.11
C VAL A 314 -12.99 5.44 13.52
N ILE A 315 -12.68 5.85 14.75
CA ILE A 315 -12.96 7.21 15.22
C ILE A 315 -12.20 8.24 14.37
N THR A 316 -10.89 8.05 14.20
CA THR A 316 -10.05 9.05 13.50
C THR A 316 -10.39 9.14 12.01
N ALA A 317 -10.56 8.00 11.32
CA ALA A 317 -10.93 7.97 9.92
C ALA A 317 -12.34 8.51 9.68
N SER A 318 -13.31 8.16 10.55
CA SER A 318 -14.68 8.67 10.44
C SER A 318 -14.75 10.18 10.69
N CYS A 319 -14.04 10.69 11.70
CA CYS A 319 -13.99 12.15 11.93
C CYS A 319 -13.48 12.88 10.69
N LEU A 320 -12.44 12.33 10.03
CA LEU A 320 -11.89 12.93 8.82
C LEU A 320 -12.83 12.80 7.62
N SER A 321 -13.42 11.61 7.40
CA SER A 321 -14.37 11.39 6.31
C SER A 321 -15.64 12.23 6.48
N ILE A 322 -16.17 12.37 7.69
CA ILE A 322 -17.29 13.26 8.00
C ILE A 322 -16.92 14.72 7.69
N THR A 323 -15.71 15.15 8.07
CA THR A 323 -15.21 16.49 7.73
C THR A 323 -15.16 16.68 6.22
N PHE A 324 -14.66 15.71 5.47
CA PHE A 324 -14.63 15.76 4.01
C PHE A 324 -16.03 15.76 3.39
N ALA A 325 -16.97 15.02 3.94
CA ALA A 325 -18.36 15.02 3.48
C ALA A 325 -19.04 16.37 3.73
N LEU A 326 -18.86 16.95 4.93
CA LEU A 326 -19.45 18.26 5.29
C LEU A 326 -18.82 19.42 4.50
N LEU A 327 -17.51 19.39 4.29
CA LEU A 327 -16.78 20.41 3.57
C LEU A 327 -16.63 20.08 2.06
N GLY A 328 -17.28 19.02 1.59
CA GLY A 328 -17.16 18.53 0.22
C GLY A 328 -17.36 19.61 -0.85
N ASN A 329 -18.40 20.42 -0.70
CA ASN A 329 -18.67 21.54 -1.61
C ASN A 329 -17.52 22.55 -1.73
N TYR A 330 -16.74 22.75 -0.68
CA TYR A 330 -15.59 23.67 -0.69
C TYR A 330 -14.33 22.97 -1.20
N ILE A 331 -14.08 21.72 -0.75
CA ILE A 331 -12.88 20.97 -1.10
C ILE A 331 -12.89 20.59 -2.59
N VAL A 332 -14.05 20.15 -3.12
CA VAL A 332 -14.17 19.75 -4.52
C VAL A 332 -14.00 20.93 -5.49
N ARG A 333 -14.28 22.15 -5.05
CA ARG A 333 -14.01 23.37 -5.85
C ARG A 333 -12.53 23.61 -6.15
N ILE A 334 -11.63 22.97 -5.43
CA ILE A 334 -10.19 23.00 -5.74
C ILE A 334 -9.92 22.25 -7.07
N PHE A 335 -10.76 21.28 -7.42
CA PHE A 335 -10.59 20.43 -8.60
C PHE A 335 -11.48 20.87 -9.79
N THR A 336 -12.67 21.41 -9.52
CA THR A 336 -13.64 21.76 -10.57
C THR A 336 -14.60 22.87 -10.12
N ASN A 337 -15.10 23.64 -11.10
CA ASN A 337 -16.16 24.63 -10.89
C ASN A 337 -17.53 24.12 -11.36
N ASP A 338 -17.61 22.92 -11.92
CA ASP A 338 -18.89 22.34 -12.36
C ASP A 338 -19.74 21.93 -11.16
N VAL A 339 -20.90 22.57 -11.04
CA VAL A 339 -21.84 22.38 -9.93
C VAL A 339 -22.39 20.94 -9.88
N GLN A 340 -22.61 20.31 -11.06
CA GLN A 340 -23.11 18.92 -11.11
C GLN A 340 -22.03 17.97 -10.58
N MET A 341 -20.80 18.16 -11.00
CA MET A 341 -19.64 17.40 -10.52
C MET A 341 -19.44 17.57 -9.02
N ILE A 342 -19.48 18.81 -8.52
CA ILE A 342 -19.34 19.11 -7.07
C ILE A 342 -20.41 18.38 -6.26
N ASN A 343 -21.68 18.44 -6.69
CA ASN A 343 -22.78 17.77 -6.01
C ASN A 343 -22.65 16.26 -6.03
N LEU A 344 -22.20 15.68 -7.15
CA LEU A 344 -21.99 14.25 -7.28
C LEU A 344 -20.85 13.78 -6.36
N VAL A 345 -19.69 14.42 -6.41
CA VAL A 345 -18.54 14.07 -5.56
C VAL A 345 -18.88 14.19 -4.08
N THR A 346 -19.61 15.26 -3.67
CA THR A 346 -20.04 15.43 -2.28
C THR A 346 -20.96 14.29 -1.82
N LYS A 347 -21.86 13.79 -2.69
CA LYS A 347 -22.68 12.60 -2.38
C LYS A 347 -21.81 11.34 -2.22
N LEU A 348 -20.80 11.17 -3.07
CA LEU A 348 -19.87 10.04 -2.97
C LEU A 348 -19.09 10.10 -1.66
N LEU A 349 -18.61 11.29 -1.25
CA LEU A 349 -17.93 11.48 0.03
C LEU A 349 -18.82 11.20 1.23
N ALA A 350 -20.13 11.46 1.14
CA ALA A 350 -21.08 11.10 2.20
C ALA A 350 -21.22 9.58 2.35
N ILE A 351 -21.23 8.82 1.25
CA ILE A 351 -21.23 7.34 1.28
C ILE A 351 -19.88 6.81 1.76
N ASP A 352 -18.80 7.49 1.41
CA ASP A 352 -17.43 7.14 1.81
C ASP A 352 -17.26 7.12 3.34
N VAL A 353 -18.04 7.88 4.09
CA VAL A 353 -18.07 7.78 5.57
C VAL A 353 -18.39 6.36 6.03
N VAL A 354 -19.40 5.73 5.44
CA VAL A 354 -19.79 4.34 5.76
C VAL A 354 -18.74 3.36 5.23
N LEU A 355 -18.21 3.63 4.04
CA LEU A 355 -17.15 2.83 3.43
C LEU A 355 -15.90 2.81 4.32
N GLU A 356 -15.46 3.95 4.84
CA GLU A 356 -14.29 4.04 5.72
C GLU A 356 -14.47 3.33 7.07
N LEU A 357 -15.68 3.35 7.64
CA LEU A 357 -16.00 2.53 8.83
C LEU A 357 -15.68 1.05 8.60
N GLY A 358 -16.17 0.52 7.48
CA GLY A 358 -15.90 -0.85 7.06
C GLY A 358 -14.42 -1.08 6.75
N ARG A 359 -13.83 -0.21 5.94
CA ARG A 359 -12.45 -0.32 5.45
C ARG A 359 -11.43 -0.34 6.57
N VAL A 360 -11.48 0.58 7.51
CA VAL A 360 -10.52 0.64 8.62
C VAL A 360 -10.64 -0.60 9.50
N THR A 361 -11.85 -1.03 9.81
CA THR A 361 -12.09 -2.25 10.59
C THR A 361 -11.55 -3.47 9.86
N ASN A 362 -11.83 -3.61 8.57
CA ASN A 362 -11.32 -4.68 7.71
C ASN A 362 -9.77 -4.67 7.65
N LEU A 363 -9.15 -3.50 7.48
CA LEU A 363 -7.69 -3.37 7.44
C LEU A 363 -7.04 -3.79 8.76
N VAL A 364 -7.53 -3.30 9.90
CA VAL A 364 -6.91 -3.58 11.22
C VAL A 364 -7.02 -5.06 11.58
N TYR A 365 -8.22 -5.63 11.52
CA TYR A 365 -8.42 -7.05 11.84
C TYR A 365 -7.84 -7.97 10.75
N GLY A 366 -7.92 -7.60 9.48
CA GLY A 366 -7.35 -8.36 8.37
C GLY A 366 -5.82 -8.46 8.49
N GLN A 367 -5.13 -7.36 8.78
CA GLN A 367 -3.69 -7.38 8.99
C GLN A 367 -3.30 -8.14 10.27
N ALA A 368 -4.08 -8.02 11.34
CA ALA A 368 -3.87 -8.79 12.56
C ALA A 368 -4.01 -10.31 12.31
N LEU A 369 -5.03 -10.75 11.58
CA LEU A 369 -5.22 -12.14 11.17
C LEU A 369 -4.07 -12.65 10.32
N LYS A 370 -3.63 -11.89 9.33
CA LYS A 370 -2.47 -12.25 8.49
C LYS A 370 -1.20 -12.39 9.33
N THR A 371 -0.95 -11.43 10.20
CA THR A 371 0.23 -11.45 11.07
C THR A 371 0.17 -12.58 12.10
N SER A 372 -1.01 -13.03 12.51
CA SER A 372 -1.18 -14.19 13.40
C SER A 372 -0.93 -15.55 12.69
N GLY A 373 -0.81 -15.57 11.36
CA GLY A 373 -0.67 -16.79 10.56
C GLY A 373 -1.98 -17.26 9.92
N ASP A 374 -3.10 -16.57 10.16
CA ASP A 374 -4.41 -16.86 9.55
C ASP A 374 -4.62 -16.02 8.27
N ALA A 375 -3.70 -16.12 7.31
CA ALA A 375 -3.72 -15.30 6.11
C ALA A 375 -4.78 -15.73 5.07
N VAL A 376 -5.15 -17.01 5.04
CA VAL A 376 -6.07 -17.55 4.04
C VAL A 376 -7.49 -17.01 4.20
N PHE A 377 -7.98 -16.86 5.45
CA PHE A 377 -9.34 -16.40 5.70
C PHE A 377 -9.60 -14.97 5.15
N PRO A 378 -8.75 -13.96 5.44
CA PRO A 378 -8.90 -12.63 4.85
C PRO A 378 -8.92 -12.63 3.32
N VAL A 379 -8.07 -13.45 2.70
CA VAL A 379 -7.98 -13.56 1.24
C VAL A 379 -9.26 -14.13 0.63
N VAL A 380 -9.79 -15.22 1.20
CA VAL A 380 -11.03 -15.85 0.71
C VAL A 380 -12.21 -14.89 0.88
N MET A 381 -12.33 -14.23 2.04
CA MET A 381 -13.36 -13.20 2.28
C MET A 381 -13.21 -12.05 1.28
N GLY A 382 -11.97 -11.57 1.05
CA GLY A 382 -11.70 -10.55 0.07
C GLY A 382 -12.10 -10.99 -1.34
N ALA A 383 -11.64 -12.16 -1.79
CA ALA A 383 -11.95 -12.67 -3.12
C ALA A 383 -13.46 -12.80 -3.35
N VAL A 384 -14.20 -13.35 -2.39
CA VAL A 384 -15.66 -13.56 -2.54
C VAL A 384 -16.41 -12.23 -2.57
N PHE A 385 -16.22 -11.39 -1.56
CA PHE A 385 -17.07 -10.20 -1.38
C PHE A 385 -16.64 -9.02 -2.26
N MET A 386 -15.37 -8.87 -2.62
CA MET A 386 -14.97 -7.88 -3.64
C MET A 386 -15.69 -8.12 -4.97
N TYR A 387 -15.85 -9.38 -5.40
CA TYR A 387 -16.55 -9.65 -6.66
C TYR A 387 -18.07 -9.64 -6.49
N LEU A 388 -18.62 -10.15 -5.40
CA LEU A 388 -20.08 -10.14 -5.18
C LEU A 388 -20.61 -8.76 -4.83
N ALA A 389 -20.02 -8.08 -3.84
CA ALA A 389 -20.54 -6.82 -3.34
C ALA A 389 -19.97 -5.59 -4.06
N ALA A 390 -18.63 -5.49 -4.26
CA ALA A 390 -18.09 -4.32 -4.93
C ALA A 390 -18.37 -4.36 -6.45
N VAL A 391 -17.96 -5.42 -7.15
CA VAL A 391 -18.15 -5.52 -8.61
C VAL A 391 -19.63 -5.76 -8.94
N GLY A 392 -20.26 -6.77 -8.31
CA GLY A 392 -21.68 -7.09 -8.51
C GLY A 392 -22.60 -5.97 -8.05
N GLY A 393 -22.30 -5.30 -6.94
CA GLY A 393 -23.04 -4.12 -6.46
C GLY A 393 -22.89 -2.92 -7.41
N THR A 394 -21.70 -2.68 -7.97
CA THR A 394 -21.52 -1.65 -9.00
C THR A 394 -22.38 -1.93 -10.24
N TYR A 395 -22.42 -3.18 -10.70
CA TYR A 395 -23.30 -3.57 -11.80
C TYR A 395 -24.77 -3.42 -11.44
N PHE A 396 -25.19 -3.98 -10.31
CA PHE A 396 -26.61 -4.01 -9.91
C PHE A 396 -27.15 -2.63 -9.53
N PHE A 397 -26.53 -1.95 -8.56
CA PHE A 397 -26.99 -0.64 -8.11
C PHE A 397 -26.64 0.47 -9.11
N GLY A 398 -25.44 0.40 -9.70
CA GLY A 398 -24.97 1.45 -10.60
C GLY A 398 -25.62 1.40 -11.97
N LEU A 399 -25.53 0.27 -12.66
CA LEU A 399 -26.04 0.12 -14.04
C LEU A 399 -27.50 -0.32 -14.06
N HIS A 400 -27.86 -1.42 -13.37
CA HIS A 400 -29.21 -2.01 -13.49
C HIS A 400 -30.28 -1.14 -12.84
N LEU A 401 -30.04 -0.60 -11.63
CA LEU A 401 -30.96 0.33 -10.96
C LEU A 401 -30.76 1.80 -11.38
N GLY A 402 -29.77 2.10 -12.20
CA GLY A 402 -29.53 3.45 -12.70
C GLY A 402 -29.06 4.48 -11.66
N LEU A 403 -28.53 4.03 -10.49
CA LEU A 403 -27.99 4.92 -9.46
C LEU A 403 -26.58 5.44 -9.80
N LEU A 404 -26.00 5.01 -10.92
CA LEU A 404 -24.73 5.45 -11.47
C LEU A 404 -23.57 5.34 -10.43
N ALA A 405 -22.72 6.37 -10.31
CA ALA A 405 -21.60 6.38 -9.35
C ALA A 405 -22.01 6.20 -7.89
N VAL A 406 -23.20 6.70 -7.51
CA VAL A 406 -23.77 6.51 -6.18
C VAL A 406 -24.00 5.03 -5.89
N GLY A 407 -24.58 4.29 -6.87
CA GLY A 407 -24.78 2.84 -6.78
C GLY A 407 -23.46 2.07 -6.68
N ALA A 408 -22.44 2.48 -7.44
CA ALA A 408 -21.09 1.90 -7.35
C ALA A 408 -20.49 2.08 -5.94
N TYR A 409 -20.61 3.26 -5.34
CA TYR A 409 -20.14 3.52 -3.96
C TYR A 409 -20.91 2.75 -2.90
N ILE A 410 -22.23 2.52 -3.07
CA ILE A 410 -23.01 1.63 -2.22
C ILE A 410 -22.46 0.20 -2.29
N GLY A 411 -22.13 -0.29 -3.49
CA GLY A 411 -21.51 -1.59 -3.67
C GLY A 411 -20.14 -1.71 -2.97
N LEU A 412 -19.28 -0.70 -3.13
CA LEU A 412 -17.97 -0.63 -2.47
C LEU A 412 -18.09 -0.56 -0.94
N ALA A 413 -19.00 0.25 -0.41
CA ALA A 413 -19.24 0.36 1.02
C ALA A 413 -19.78 -0.95 1.60
N SER A 414 -20.71 -1.62 0.89
CA SER A 414 -21.24 -2.93 1.27
C SER A 414 -20.15 -3.98 1.36
N ASP A 415 -19.24 -4.05 0.38
CA ASP A 415 -18.08 -4.96 0.39
C ASP A 415 -17.23 -4.76 1.63
N GLU A 416 -16.79 -3.53 1.90
CA GLU A 416 -15.93 -3.23 3.04
C GLU A 416 -16.61 -3.53 4.37
N CYS A 417 -17.90 -3.22 4.53
CA CYS A 417 -18.66 -3.50 5.74
C CYS A 417 -18.84 -5.01 5.97
N ILE A 418 -19.21 -5.77 4.94
CA ILE A 418 -19.37 -7.23 5.04
C ILE A 418 -18.04 -7.89 5.40
N ARG A 419 -16.96 -7.51 4.74
CA ARG A 419 -15.63 -8.02 5.07
C ARG A 419 -15.21 -7.65 6.49
N ALA A 420 -15.48 -6.42 6.93
CA ALA A 420 -15.21 -5.99 8.30
C ALA A 420 -15.90 -6.87 9.33
N VAL A 421 -17.20 -7.15 9.15
CA VAL A 421 -17.94 -8.06 10.03
C VAL A 421 -17.32 -9.46 10.02
N GLY A 422 -16.99 -10.01 8.84
CA GLY A 422 -16.34 -11.30 8.72
C GLY A 422 -14.98 -11.37 9.44
N MET A 423 -14.16 -10.32 9.32
CA MET A 423 -12.86 -10.24 10.01
C MET A 423 -13.01 -10.18 11.54
N VAL A 424 -13.97 -9.38 12.04
CA VAL A 424 -14.27 -9.28 13.48
C VAL A 424 -14.77 -10.61 14.03
N LEU A 425 -15.69 -11.29 13.32
CA LEU A 425 -16.21 -12.60 13.74
C LEU A 425 -15.10 -13.66 13.75
N ARG A 426 -14.24 -13.67 12.73
CA ARG A 426 -13.08 -14.56 12.68
C ARG A 426 -12.13 -14.32 13.84
N TRP A 427 -11.84 -13.05 14.15
CA TRP A 427 -10.98 -12.67 15.26
C TRP A 427 -11.57 -13.13 16.61
N LYS A 428 -12.86 -12.81 16.84
CA LYS A 428 -13.57 -13.22 18.05
C LYS A 428 -13.66 -14.73 18.24
N SER A 429 -13.65 -15.52 17.18
CA SER A 429 -13.64 -16.99 17.25
C SER A 429 -12.40 -17.57 17.91
N GLY A 430 -11.35 -16.79 18.10
CA GLY A 430 -10.09 -17.22 18.72
C GLY A 430 -9.24 -18.18 17.88
N LYS A 431 -9.68 -18.56 16.67
CA LYS A 431 -8.98 -19.54 15.82
C LYS A 431 -7.57 -19.12 15.43
N TRP A 432 -7.29 -17.81 15.41
CA TRP A 432 -5.98 -17.25 15.14
C TRP A 432 -4.93 -17.58 16.21
N LYS A 433 -5.35 -17.84 17.47
CA LYS A 433 -4.45 -18.15 18.59
C LYS A 433 -3.61 -19.41 18.33
N ASN A 434 -4.14 -20.36 17.56
CA ASN A 434 -3.50 -21.64 17.23
C ASN A 434 -2.75 -21.62 15.89
N LYS A 435 -2.57 -20.46 15.26
CA LYS A 435 -1.93 -20.34 13.94
C LYS A 435 -0.58 -19.63 13.97
N GLY A 436 -0.06 -19.35 15.18
CA GLY A 436 1.26 -18.74 15.36
C GLY A 436 2.37 -19.49 14.59
N LEU A 437 3.42 -18.77 14.23
CA LEU A 437 4.55 -19.28 13.45
C LEU A 437 5.71 -19.75 14.35
N VAL A 438 5.64 -19.41 15.63
CA VAL A 438 6.67 -19.71 16.64
C VAL A 438 6.11 -20.79 17.57
N ASP A 439 6.87 -21.87 17.73
CA ASP A 439 6.59 -22.97 18.64
C ASP A 439 6.83 -22.58 20.11
#